data_51d0e57ceb29adef4c7a2aff93870851
#
_entry.id   51d0e57ceb29adef4c7a2aff93870851
#
_cell.length_a   1.000
_cell.length_b   1.000
_cell.length_c   1.000
_cell.angle_alpha   90.00
_cell.angle_beta   90.00
_cell.angle_gamma   90.00
#
_symmetry.space_group_name_H-M   'P 1'
#
loop_
_entity.id
_entity.type
_entity.pdbx_description
1 polymer ?
#
loop_
_entity_poly.entity_id
_entity_poly.type
_entity_poly.pdbx_seq_one_letter_code
_entity_poly.pdbx_strand_id
1 'polypeptide(L)'
;KHGLFMSVMMVHEALCTRAEFENLCGTFNEQNVDAFIMLTPTDVMFEEACYTQLTQPRVMITSTHGELSVNEGLRLIHPRERDRVSIVGIDQWRAMDDVVRMLTEYGHKRALYFAGPLGWRGAMTRLDAWVKLTRARSISSVTVRCKTWESTEAYARMNHILDSIGNQGGKLPTVVVTANDNQAVGVARALYEHGVRIPRDVSLVGFDDMPAMDNMIPPL
;
A
#
# COMPACT_ATOMS: atom_id res chain seq x y z
N LYS A 1 -1.89 -28.02 15.24
CA LYS A 1 -3.34 -27.81 15.04
C LYS A 1 -3.91 -27.47 16.40
N HIS A 2 -4.30 -26.22 16.62
CA HIS A 2 -4.59 -25.68 17.96
C HIS A 2 -6.10 -25.57 18.26
N GLY A 3 -6.97 -26.21 17.45
CA GLY A 3 -8.42 -26.19 17.67
C GLY A 3 -9.05 -24.80 17.59
N LEU A 4 -8.41 -23.86 16.86
CA LEU A 4 -8.95 -22.52 16.65
C LEU A 4 -9.88 -22.50 15.45
N PHE A 5 -11.00 -21.78 15.60
CA PHE A 5 -11.91 -21.45 14.51
C PHE A 5 -11.74 -19.98 14.16
N MET A 6 -11.79 -19.66 12.88
CA MET A 6 -11.70 -18.28 12.38
C MET A 6 -12.96 -17.95 11.56
N SER A 7 -13.65 -16.88 11.95
CA SER A 7 -14.69 -16.25 11.16
C SER A 7 -14.13 -14.98 10.53
N VAL A 8 -14.41 -14.74 9.25
CA VAL A 8 -13.93 -13.57 8.51
C VAL A 8 -15.09 -12.72 8.09
N MET A 9 -15.02 -11.44 8.35
CA MET A 9 -15.95 -10.44 7.84
C MET A 9 -15.19 -9.36 7.09
N MET A 10 -15.68 -9.01 5.92
CA MET A 10 -15.15 -7.91 5.13
C MET A 10 -15.98 -6.66 5.37
N VAL A 11 -15.29 -5.57 5.72
CA VAL A 11 -15.89 -4.25 5.89
C VAL A 11 -15.60 -3.43 4.62
N HIS A 12 -16.66 -2.93 4.00
CA HIS A 12 -16.50 -2.04 2.85
C HIS A 12 -16.20 -0.63 3.33
N GLU A 13 -15.13 0.00 2.82
CA GLU A 13 -14.66 1.30 3.26
C GLU A 13 -15.74 2.39 3.22
N ALA A 14 -16.55 2.42 2.16
CA ALA A 14 -17.63 3.40 1.98
C ALA A 14 -18.76 3.26 3.02
N LEU A 15 -18.82 2.13 3.73
CA LEU A 15 -19.83 1.81 4.74
C LEU A 15 -19.25 1.79 6.16
N CYS A 16 -17.96 2.15 6.33
CA CYS A 16 -17.29 2.07 7.62
C CYS A 16 -17.62 3.30 8.49
N THR A 17 -18.86 3.36 8.96
CA THR A 17 -19.24 4.28 10.04
C THR A 17 -19.02 3.59 11.39
N ARG A 18 -18.86 4.40 12.46
CA ARG A 18 -18.75 3.86 13.82
C ARG A 18 -19.88 2.91 14.17
N ALA A 19 -21.11 3.29 13.89
CA ALA A 19 -22.27 2.46 14.18
C ALA A 19 -22.25 1.12 13.47
N GLU A 20 -21.84 1.09 12.21
CA GLU A 20 -21.68 -0.15 11.45
C GLU A 20 -20.55 -1.00 11.99
N PHE A 21 -19.41 -0.39 12.32
CA PHE A 21 -18.27 -1.11 12.90
C PHE A 21 -18.62 -1.72 14.27
N GLU A 22 -19.32 -0.97 15.12
CA GLU A 22 -19.81 -1.46 16.41
C GLU A 22 -20.85 -2.58 16.26
N ASN A 23 -21.78 -2.48 15.29
CA ASN A 23 -22.73 -3.54 14.98
C ASN A 23 -22.05 -4.82 14.50
N LEU A 24 -21.04 -4.70 13.64
CA LEU A 24 -20.26 -5.83 13.17
C LEU A 24 -19.52 -6.53 14.32
N CYS A 25 -18.87 -5.77 15.18
CA CYS A 25 -18.22 -6.31 16.37
C CYS A 25 -19.24 -6.94 17.33
N GLY A 26 -20.44 -6.35 17.47
CA GLY A 26 -21.56 -6.89 18.25
C GLY A 26 -22.01 -8.26 17.74
N THR A 27 -22.17 -8.41 16.43
CA THR A 27 -22.53 -9.69 15.79
C THR A 27 -21.52 -10.80 16.09
N PHE A 28 -20.23 -10.48 16.10
CA PHE A 28 -19.21 -11.45 16.50
C PHE A 28 -19.22 -11.76 17.99
N ASN A 29 -19.51 -10.77 18.84
CA ASN A 29 -19.63 -10.99 20.28
C ASN A 29 -20.76 -11.97 20.62
N GLU A 30 -21.89 -11.91 19.89
CA GLU A 30 -22.99 -12.87 20.01
C GLU A 30 -22.58 -14.29 19.64
N GLN A 31 -21.54 -14.45 18.82
CA GLN A 31 -20.95 -15.74 18.43
C GLN A 31 -19.88 -16.25 19.41
N ASN A 32 -19.69 -15.63 20.56
CA ASN A 32 -18.69 -15.98 21.58
C ASN A 32 -17.25 -15.99 21.03
N VAL A 33 -16.86 -14.92 20.34
CA VAL A 33 -15.51 -14.75 19.83
C VAL A 33 -14.54 -14.43 20.98
N ASP A 34 -13.42 -15.13 21.05
CA ASP A 34 -12.43 -14.96 22.11
C ASP A 34 -11.48 -13.79 21.88
N ALA A 35 -11.21 -13.43 20.61
CA ALA A 35 -10.30 -12.34 20.21
C ALA A 35 -10.60 -11.84 18.82
N PHE A 36 -10.12 -10.63 18.49
CA PHE A 36 -10.25 -10.01 17.18
C PHE A 36 -8.88 -9.76 16.53
N ILE A 37 -8.80 -9.99 15.23
CA ILE A 37 -7.74 -9.48 14.36
C ILE A 37 -8.38 -8.50 13.39
N MET A 38 -7.99 -7.22 13.45
CA MET A 38 -8.58 -6.14 12.67
C MET A 38 -7.55 -5.62 11.66
N LEU A 39 -7.84 -5.79 10.38
CA LEU A 39 -7.07 -5.15 9.31
C LEU A 39 -7.61 -3.73 9.11
N THR A 40 -6.76 -2.73 9.34
CA THR A 40 -7.14 -1.32 9.30
C THR A 40 -6.30 -0.57 8.26
N PRO A 41 -6.60 -0.76 6.96
CA PRO A 41 -5.80 -0.22 5.87
C PRO A 41 -6.00 1.29 5.64
N THR A 42 -7.11 1.86 6.12
CA THR A 42 -7.42 3.29 5.98
C THR A 42 -7.44 4.02 7.31
N ASP A 43 -7.34 5.36 7.29
CA ASP A 43 -7.40 6.16 8.51
C ASP A 43 -8.73 6.00 9.22
N VAL A 44 -9.84 6.00 8.47
CA VAL A 44 -11.19 5.81 9.02
C VAL A 44 -11.31 4.47 9.75
N MET A 45 -10.91 3.37 9.11
CA MET A 45 -10.95 2.04 9.74
C MET A 45 -10.06 1.95 10.98
N PHE A 46 -8.88 2.58 10.93
CA PHE A 46 -7.96 2.60 12.06
C PHE A 46 -8.54 3.36 13.25
N GLU A 47 -9.07 4.55 13.01
CA GLU A 47 -9.71 5.36 14.06
C GLU A 47 -10.91 4.65 14.66
N GLU A 48 -11.82 4.11 13.84
CA GLU A 48 -13.00 3.40 14.33
C GLU A 48 -12.60 2.15 15.14
N ALA A 49 -11.61 1.40 14.70
CA ALA A 49 -11.08 0.27 15.47
C ALA A 49 -10.44 0.68 16.80
N CYS A 50 -9.84 1.88 16.88
CA CYS A 50 -9.31 2.43 18.12
C CYS A 50 -10.43 2.85 19.10
N TYR A 51 -11.49 3.46 18.58
CA TYR A 51 -12.60 3.96 19.39
C TYR A 51 -13.60 2.90 19.83
N THR A 52 -13.67 1.77 19.11
CA THR A 52 -14.61 0.69 19.42
C THR A 52 -14.27 0.04 20.76
N GLN A 53 -15.27 -0.03 21.65
CA GLN A 53 -15.12 -0.65 22.95
C GLN A 53 -15.43 -2.14 22.89
N LEU A 54 -14.43 -2.97 23.18
CA LEU A 54 -14.54 -4.42 23.19
C LEU A 54 -14.00 -4.98 24.49
N THR A 55 -14.65 -6.02 24.99
CA THR A 55 -14.19 -6.76 26.18
C THR A 55 -13.09 -7.76 25.84
N GLN A 56 -13.06 -8.24 24.60
CA GLN A 56 -12.09 -9.21 24.10
C GLN A 56 -10.77 -8.52 23.69
N PRO A 57 -9.65 -9.23 23.80
CA PRO A 57 -8.38 -8.77 23.25
C PRO A 57 -8.45 -8.62 21.74
N ARG A 58 -7.73 -7.61 21.21
CA ARG A 58 -7.65 -7.37 19.76
C ARG A 58 -6.25 -7.05 19.30
N VAL A 59 -5.92 -7.51 18.11
CA VAL A 59 -4.72 -7.14 17.37
C VAL A 59 -5.13 -6.31 16.17
N MET A 60 -4.62 -5.09 16.07
CA MET A 60 -4.84 -4.21 14.92
C MET A 60 -3.63 -4.28 14.01
N ILE A 61 -3.84 -4.60 12.73
CA ILE A 61 -2.81 -4.63 11.70
C ILE A 61 -3.00 -3.43 10.79
N THR A 62 -1.99 -2.58 10.69
CA THR A 62 -2.05 -1.33 9.94
C THR A 62 -0.73 -1.04 9.23
N SER A 63 -0.69 0.03 8.44
CA SER A 63 0.56 0.59 7.93
C SER A 63 1.08 1.66 8.87
N THR A 64 2.38 1.63 9.15
CA THR A 64 3.01 2.56 10.08
C THR A 64 4.14 3.34 9.41
N HIS A 65 4.50 4.45 10.04
CA HIS A 65 5.78 5.11 9.85
C HIS A 65 6.53 5.00 11.17
N GLY A 66 7.27 3.90 11.35
CA GLY A 66 7.93 3.59 12.62
C GLY A 66 6.94 3.53 13.79
N GLU A 67 7.30 4.14 14.91
CA GLU A 67 6.49 4.14 16.14
C GLU A 67 5.34 5.15 16.15
N LEU A 68 5.29 6.07 15.17
CA LEU A 68 4.32 7.19 15.21
C LEU A 68 2.87 6.70 15.21
N SER A 69 2.54 5.79 14.32
CA SER A 69 1.16 5.28 14.20
C SER A 69 0.75 4.41 15.39
N VAL A 70 1.69 3.70 16.01
CA VAL A 70 1.43 2.93 17.25
C VAL A 70 1.10 3.90 18.39
N ASN A 71 1.90 4.95 18.58
CA ASN A 71 1.67 5.96 19.60
C ASN A 71 0.36 6.74 19.37
N GLU A 72 0.02 7.03 18.12
CA GLU A 72 -1.24 7.64 17.73
C GLU A 72 -2.43 6.76 18.15
N GLY A 73 -2.42 5.48 17.75
CA GLY A 73 -3.45 4.52 18.13
C GLY A 73 -3.61 4.38 19.64
N LEU A 74 -2.50 4.28 20.38
CA LEU A 74 -2.54 4.19 21.83
C LEU A 74 -3.17 5.42 22.50
N ARG A 75 -3.12 6.60 21.88
CA ARG A 75 -3.81 7.81 22.38
C ARG A 75 -5.32 7.76 22.16
N LEU A 76 -5.76 7.14 21.06
CA LEU A 76 -7.18 7.02 20.70
C LEU A 76 -7.88 5.93 21.50
N ILE A 77 -7.15 4.88 21.90
CA ILE A 77 -7.70 3.77 22.67
C ILE A 77 -7.97 4.19 24.13
N HIS A 78 -9.17 3.85 24.62
CA HIS A 78 -9.54 4.13 26.00
C HIS A 78 -8.52 3.51 26.97
N PRO A 79 -8.03 4.22 28.00
CA PRO A 79 -6.96 3.75 28.89
C PRO A 79 -7.19 2.37 29.53
N ARG A 80 -8.46 2.03 29.85
CA ARG A 80 -8.85 0.73 30.46
C ARG A 80 -8.74 -0.46 29.49
N GLU A 81 -8.60 -0.18 28.19
CA GLU A 81 -8.55 -1.24 27.14
C GLU A 81 -7.14 -1.45 26.60
N ARG A 82 -6.19 -0.57 26.91
CA ARG A 82 -4.83 -0.61 26.34
C ARG A 82 -4.12 -1.94 26.56
N ASP A 83 -4.34 -2.59 27.67
CA ASP A 83 -3.73 -3.89 27.99
C ASP A 83 -4.29 -5.05 27.15
N ARG A 84 -5.40 -4.81 26.42
CA ARG A 84 -6.07 -5.79 25.56
C ARG A 84 -5.88 -5.50 24.07
N VAL A 85 -5.15 -4.45 23.73
CA VAL A 85 -4.93 -4.03 22.36
C VAL A 85 -3.47 -4.09 21.99
N SER A 86 -3.17 -4.81 20.93
CA SER A 86 -1.86 -4.82 20.29
C SER A 86 -1.96 -4.19 18.91
N ILE A 87 -1.01 -3.34 18.55
CA ILE A 87 -0.92 -2.75 17.22
C ILE A 87 0.32 -3.31 16.54
N VAL A 88 0.13 -3.92 15.37
CA VAL A 88 1.21 -4.42 14.51
C VAL A 88 1.24 -3.55 13.27
N GLY A 89 2.39 -2.98 13.00
CA GLY A 89 2.58 -2.07 11.87
C GLY A 89 3.59 -2.59 10.85
N ILE A 90 3.26 -2.40 9.57
CA ILE A 90 4.20 -2.58 8.47
C ILE A 90 4.85 -1.22 8.21
N ASP A 91 6.18 -1.13 8.38
CA ASP A 91 6.93 0.11 8.15
C ASP A 91 7.12 0.38 6.65
N GLN A 92 6.13 1.05 6.08
CA GLN A 92 6.12 1.42 4.67
C GLN A 92 7.22 2.43 4.31
N TRP A 93 7.60 3.26 5.27
CA TRP A 93 8.68 4.24 5.04
C TRP A 93 10.02 3.54 4.82
N ARG A 94 10.35 2.62 5.70
CA ARG A 94 11.59 1.84 5.59
C ARG A 94 11.64 1.05 4.28
N ALA A 95 10.53 0.42 3.90
CA ALA A 95 10.44 -0.30 2.64
C ALA A 95 10.73 0.61 1.43
N MET A 96 10.16 1.83 1.43
CA MET A 96 10.45 2.80 0.36
C MET A 96 11.87 3.35 0.41
N ASP A 97 12.47 3.47 1.59
CA ASP A 97 13.90 3.85 1.70
C ASP A 97 14.80 2.79 1.08
N ASP A 98 14.53 1.52 1.33
CA ASP A 98 15.25 0.41 0.69
C ASP A 98 15.11 0.44 -0.83
N VAL A 99 13.91 0.68 -1.37
CA VAL A 99 13.69 0.85 -2.81
C VAL A 99 14.50 2.03 -3.35
N VAL A 100 14.37 3.22 -2.77
CA VAL A 100 15.07 4.42 -3.30
C VAL A 100 16.59 4.30 -3.15
N ARG A 101 17.08 3.63 -2.11
CA ARG A 101 18.50 3.30 -1.95
C ARG A 101 18.98 2.40 -3.09
N MET A 102 18.26 1.31 -3.36
CA MET A 102 18.55 0.40 -4.47
C MET A 102 18.60 1.17 -5.81
N LEU A 103 17.61 2.02 -6.10
CA LEU A 103 17.61 2.83 -7.33
C LEU A 103 18.84 3.73 -7.44
N THR A 104 19.30 4.27 -6.32
CA THR A 104 20.51 5.11 -6.27
C THR A 104 21.76 4.29 -6.55
N GLU A 105 21.87 3.10 -5.99
CA GLU A 105 22.99 2.17 -6.18
C GLU A 105 23.09 1.72 -7.65
N TYR A 106 21.95 1.48 -8.30
CA TYR A 106 21.88 1.17 -9.74
C TYR A 106 22.02 2.41 -10.65
N GLY A 107 22.19 3.60 -10.08
CA GLY A 107 22.47 4.82 -10.83
C GLY A 107 21.25 5.46 -11.49
N HIS A 108 20.05 5.10 -11.12
CA HIS A 108 18.82 5.71 -11.65
C HIS A 108 18.71 7.18 -11.24
N LYS A 109 18.45 8.05 -12.22
CA LYS A 109 18.32 9.51 -12.03
C LYS A 109 16.95 10.06 -12.48
N ARG A 110 16.19 9.28 -13.24
CA ARG A 110 14.84 9.65 -13.71
C ARG A 110 13.90 8.50 -13.42
N ALA A 111 12.94 8.74 -12.56
CA ALA A 111 11.98 7.74 -12.11
C ALA A 111 10.53 8.18 -12.34
N LEU A 112 9.66 7.22 -12.57
CA LEU A 112 8.21 7.39 -12.56
C LEU A 112 7.65 6.55 -11.41
N TYR A 113 6.75 7.11 -10.62
CA TYR A 113 6.12 6.41 -9.51
C TYR A 113 4.60 6.37 -9.68
N PHE A 114 4.05 5.16 -9.70
CA PHE A 114 2.61 4.93 -9.68
C PHE A 114 2.17 4.80 -8.22
N ALA A 115 1.58 5.86 -7.67
CA ALA A 115 1.08 5.88 -6.31
C ALA A 115 -0.29 5.19 -6.21
N GLY A 116 -0.53 4.55 -5.07
CA GLY A 116 -1.84 3.95 -4.77
C GLY A 116 -2.93 4.98 -4.43
N PRO A 117 -4.17 4.51 -4.16
CA PRO A 117 -5.30 5.37 -3.85
C PRO A 117 -5.08 6.22 -2.60
N LEU A 118 -5.58 7.45 -2.62
CA LEU A 118 -5.61 8.32 -1.45
C LEU A 118 -6.58 7.75 -0.41
N GLY A 119 -6.27 7.91 0.87
CA GLY A 119 -7.06 7.35 1.97
C GLY A 119 -6.52 6.03 2.52
N TRP A 120 -5.72 5.31 1.74
CA TRP A 120 -5.02 4.11 2.21
C TRP A 120 -3.72 4.51 2.92
N ARG A 121 -3.61 4.15 4.20
CA ARG A 121 -2.44 4.49 5.05
C ARG A 121 -1.11 4.07 4.39
N GLY A 122 -1.04 2.85 3.88
CA GLY A 122 0.15 2.34 3.19
C GLY A 122 0.50 3.14 1.94
N ALA A 123 -0.50 3.49 1.11
CA ALA A 123 -0.29 4.28 -0.10
C ALA A 123 0.22 5.68 0.21
N MET A 124 -0.39 6.34 1.21
CA MET A 124 0.01 7.69 1.62
C MET A 124 1.41 7.73 2.21
N THR A 125 1.76 6.75 3.05
CA THR A 125 3.11 6.66 3.63
C THR A 125 4.16 6.39 2.55
N ARG A 126 3.88 5.47 1.61
CA ARG A 126 4.78 5.20 0.47
C ARG A 126 4.97 6.43 -0.41
N LEU A 127 3.89 7.18 -0.68
CA LEU A 127 3.97 8.40 -1.49
C LEU A 127 4.80 9.49 -0.80
N ASP A 128 4.57 9.74 0.49
CA ASP A 128 5.33 10.74 1.25
C ASP A 128 6.82 10.36 1.32
N ALA A 129 7.12 9.11 1.63
CA ALA A 129 8.47 8.57 1.62
C ALA A 129 9.12 8.73 0.24
N TRP A 130 8.43 8.33 -0.84
CA TRP A 130 8.93 8.46 -2.20
C TRP A 130 9.35 9.89 -2.53
N VAL A 131 8.47 10.87 -2.29
CA VAL A 131 8.75 12.28 -2.60
C VAL A 131 9.95 12.81 -1.81
N LYS A 132 10.01 12.52 -0.52
CA LYS A 132 11.10 13.01 0.35
C LYS A 132 12.43 12.32 0.04
N LEU A 133 12.42 11.01 -0.14
CA LEU A 133 13.63 10.21 -0.33
C LEU A 133 14.24 10.41 -1.72
N THR A 134 13.42 10.47 -2.78
CA THR A 134 13.94 10.76 -4.13
C THR A 134 14.53 12.15 -4.23
N ARG A 135 13.89 13.16 -3.59
CA ARG A 135 14.43 14.51 -3.50
C ARG A 135 15.77 14.53 -2.78
N ALA A 136 15.88 13.86 -1.64
CA ALA A 136 17.13 13.81 -0.85
C ALA A 136 18.28 13.14 -1.61
N ARG A 137 17.99 12.20 -2.52
CA ARG A 137 18.98 11.49 -3.35
C ARG A 137 19.13 12.04 -4.78
N SER A 138 18.56 13.22 -5.04
CA SER A 138 18.64 13.89 -6.36
C SER A 138 18.15 13.01 -7.52
N ILE A 139 17.11 12.22 -7.30
CA ILE A 139 16.40 11.48 -8.34
C ILE A 139 15.25 12.37 -8.83
N SER A 140 15.27 12.75 -10.10
CA SER A 140 14.15 13.43 -10.74
C SER A 140 12.98 12.45 -10.87
N SER A 141 11.86 12.76 -10.24
CA SER A 141 10.73 11.86 -10.15
C SER A 141 9.43 12.54 -10.54
N VAL A 142 8.61 11.83 -11.30
CA VAL A 142 7.22 12.18 -11.59
C VAL A 142 6.32 11.18 -10.91
N THR A 143 5.23 11.65 -10.28
CA THR A 143 4.25 10.80 -9.61
C THR A 143 2.96 10.73 -10.41
N VAL A 144 2.50 9.52 -10.69
CA VAL A 144 1.19 9.21 -11.28
C VAL A 144 0.28 8.73 -10.16
N ARG A 145 -0.77 9.49 -9.85
CA ARG A 145 -1.72 9.12 -8.80
C ARG A 145 -2.80 8.22 -9.37
N CYS A 146 -2.91 6.99 -8.88
CA CYS A 146 -3.99 6.07 -9.21
C CYS A 146 -5.13 6.18 -8.20
N LYS A 147 -6.36 6.00 -8.67
CA LYS A 147 -7.57 5.97 -7.83
C LYS A 147 -7.84 4.59 -7.28
N THR A 148 -7.29 3.56 -7.91
CA THR A 148 -7.46 2.15 -7.57
C THR A 148 -6.12 1.44 -7.50
N TRP A 149 -6.14 0.22 -7.00
CA TRP A 149 -5.01 -0.70 -6.99
C TRP A 149 -4.91 -1.55 -8.26
N GLU A 150 -5.83 -1.30 -9.23
CA GLU A 150 -6.04 -2.18 -10.37
C GLU A 150 -5.01 -1.98 -11.49
N SER A 151 -4.63 -3.09 -12.09
CA SER A 151 -3.72 -3.11 -13.25
C SER A 151 -4.27 -2.36 -14.46
N THR A 152 -5.58 -2.36 -14.66
CA THR A 152 -6.25 -1.68 -15.77
C THR A 152 -6.08 -0.16 -15.73
N GLU A 153 -6.14 0.45 -14.54
CA GLU A 153 -5.88 1.88 -14.41
C GLU A 153 -4.41 2.21 -14.68
N ALA A 154 -3.49 1.44 -14.09
CA ALA A 154 -2.06 1.63 -14.30
C ALA A 154 -1.68 1.47 -15.79
N TYR A 155 -2.23 0.47 -16.47
CA TYR A 155 -2.09 0.26 -17.90
C TYR A 155 -2.54 1.48 -18.71
N ALA A 156 -3.76 1.98 -18.48
CA ALA A 156 -4.31 3.11 -19.21
C ALA A 156 -3.47 4.39 -19.01
N ARG A 157 -3.02 4.64 -17.77
CA ARG A 157 -2.17 5.80 -17.47
C ARG A 157 -0.79 5.69 -18.08
N MET A 158 -0.19 4.49 -18.08
CA MET A 158 1.13 4.29 -18.69
C MET A 158 1.06 4.44 -20.20
N ASN A 159 0.04 3.92 -20.88
CA ASN A 159 -0.18 4.15 -22.32
C ASN A 159 -0.24 5.65 -22.64
N HIS A 160 -1.05 6.42 -21.91
CA HIS A 160 -1.16 7.85 -22.12
C HIS A 160 0.21 8.58 -21.97
N ILE A 161 1.03 8.15 -21.00
CA ILE A 161 2.38 8.70 -20.79
C ILE A 161 3.29 8.35 -21.98
N LEU A 162 3.27 7.10 -22.44
CA LEU A 162 4.11 6.63 -23.55
C LEU A 162 3.72 7.33 -24.87
N ASP A 163 2.43 7.46 -25.15
CA ASP A 163 1.92 8.21 -26.29
C ASP A 163 2.37 9.69 -26.26
N SER A 164 2.28 10.31 -25.09
CA SER A 164 2.73 11.70 -24.90
C SER A 164 4.23 11.87 -25.15
N ILE A 165 5.04 10.92 -24.62
CA ILE A 165 6.49 10.91 -24.84
C ILE A 165 6.81 10.73 -26.32
N GLY A 166 6.15 9.79 -27.00
CA GLY A 166 6.34 9.54 -28.45
C GLY A 166 6.00 10.77 -29.31
N ASN A 167 4.90 11.42 -29.01
CA ASN A 167 4.43 12.59 -29.76
C ASN A 167 5.26 13.87 -29.52
N GLN A 168 5.83 14.03 -28.33
CA GLN A 168 6.55 15.24 -27.93
C GLN A 168 8.08 15.11 -27.96
N GLY A 169 8.62 13.95 -28.34
CA GLY A 169 10.06 13.69 -28.34
C GLY A 169 10.68 13.64 -26.94
N GLY A 170 9.89 13.27 -25.94
CA GLY A 170 10.32 13.17 -24.55
C GLY A 170 11.28 12.00 -24.30
N LYS A 171 11.88 11.97 -23.10
CA LYS A 171 12.76 10.88 -22.67
C LYS A 171 12.02 9.94 -21.73
N LEU A 172 12.11 8.64 -21.98
CA LEU A 172 11.63 7.62 -21.07
C LEU A 172 12.24 7.76 -19.67
N PRO A 173 11.50 7.46 -18.59
CA PRO A 173 12.12 7.24 -17.29
C PRO A 173 13.10 6.06 -17.39
N THR A 174 14.11 6.01 -16.52
CA THR A 174 15.00 4.84 -16.48
C THR A 174 14.44 3.73 -15.60
N VAL A 175 13.48 4.06 -14.75
CA VAL A 175 12.78 3.12 -13.89
C VAL A 175 11.34 3.59 -13.65
N VAL A 176 10.44 2.62 -13.60
CA VAL A 176 9.07 2.79 -13.09
C VAL A 176 8.95 2.00 -11.81
N VAL A 177 8.46 2.65 -10.75
CA VAL A 177 8.14 2.03 -9.47
C VAL A 177 6.63 2.10 -9.27
N THR A 178 6.03 1.03 -8.81
CA THR A 178 4.59 0.97 -8.57
C THR A 178 4.30 0.73 -7.09
N ALA A 179 3.16 1.22 -6.63
CA ALA A 179 2.78 1.06 -5.23
C ALA A 179 2.29 -0.36 -4.90
N ASN A 180 1.98 -1.19 -5.90
CA ASN A 180 1.72 -2.62 -5.74
C ASN A 180 2.05 -3.38 -7.04
N ASP A 181 2.03 -4.71 -6.97
CA ASP A 181 2.34 -5.58 -8.10
C ASP A 181 1.26 -5.58 -9.17
N ASN A 182 -0.02 -5.42 -8.81
CA ASN A 182 -1.08 -5.32 -9.81
C ASN A 182 -0.85 -4.11 -10.75
N GLN A 183 -0.43 -2.97 -10.20
CA GLN A 183 -0.06 -1.81 -11.02
C GLN A 183 1.16 -2.12 -11.89
N ALA A 184 2.14 -2.88 -11.37
CA ALA A 184 3.32 -3.28 -12.14
C ALA A 184 2.93 -4.15 -13.35
N VAL A 185 1.98 -5.07 -13.20
CA VAL A 185 1.42 -5.86 -14.32
C VAL A 185 0.86 -4.95 -15.42
N GLY A 186 0.06 -3.96 -15.02
CA GLY A 186 -0.50 -2.99 -15.98
C GLY A 186 0.56 -2.16 -16.70
N VAL A 187 1.55 -1.68 -15.95
CA VAL A 187 2.70 -0.94 -16.50
C VAL A 187 3.52 -1.81 -17.46
N ALA A 188 3.84 -3.06 -17.05
CA ALA A 188 4.62 -3.99 -17.88
C ALA A 188 3.95 -4.26 -19.23
N ARG A 189 2.62 -4.46 -19.22
CA ARG A 189 1.84 -4.64 -20.44
C ARG A 189 1.93 -3.42 -21.36
N ALA A 190 1.74 -2.22 -20.83
CA ALA A 190 1.82 -0.99 -21.63
C ALA A 190 3.22 -0.79 -22.23
N LEU A 191 4.28 -1.03 -21.46
CA LEU A 191 5.66 -0.99 -21.96
C LEU A 191 5.88 -1.98 -23.09
N TYR A 192 5.41 -3.22 -22.92
CA TYR A 192 5.53 -4.27 -23.93
C TYR A 192 4.83 -3.89 -25.26
N GLU A 193 3.59 -3.39 -25.20
CA GLU A 193 2.81 -3.00 -26.37
C GLU A 193 3.45 -1.81 -27.13
N HIS A 194 4.23 -0.97 -26.44
CA HIS A 194 5.02 0.12 -27.06
C HIS A 194 6.45 -0.28 -27.44
N GLY A 195 6.79 -1.56 -27.34
CA GLY A 195 8.12 -2.07 -27.71
C GLY A 195 9.24 -1.67 -26.75
N VAL A 196 8.90 -1.19 -25.53
CA VAL A 196 9.86 -0.82 -24.49
C VAL A 196 10.20 -2.05 -23.65
N ARG A 197 11.46 -2.41 -23.61
CA ARG A 197 11.91 -3.66 -22.99
C ARG A 197 12.27 -3.48 -21.53
N ILE A 198 11.76 -4.39 -20.68
CA ILE A 198 12.10 -4.50 -19.28
C ILE A 198 13.14 -5.59 -19.11
N PRO A 199 14.25 -5.41 -18.39
CA PRO A 199 14.73 -4.16 -17.78
C PRO A 199 15.63 -3.31 -18.70
N ARG A 200 15.82 -3.70 -19.96
CA ARG A 200 16.85 -3.15 -20.84
C ARG A 200 16.69 -1.65 -21.12
N ASP A 201 15.47 -1.21 -21.40
CA ASP A 201 15.16 0.19 -21.74
C ASP A 201 14.60 0.93 -20.52
N VAL A 202 13.80 0.24 -19.70
CA VAL A 202 13.20 0.75 -18.46
C VAL A 202 13.17 -0.35 -17.42
N SER A 203 13.69 -0.10 -16.23
CA SER A 203 13.52 -1.01 -15.08
C SER A 203 12.11 -0.89 -14.50
N LEU A 204 11.56 -1.98 -13.98
CA LEU A 204 10.27 -2.01 -13.31
C LEU A 204 10.43 -2.57 -11.90
N VAL A 205 9.81 -1.92 -10.92
CA VAL A 205 9.80 -2.34 -9.51
C VAL A 205 8.34 -2.38 -9.04
N GLY A 206 7.92 -3.53 -8.53
CA GLY A 206 6.63 -3.74 -7.87
C GLY A 206 6.70 -3.51 -6.36
N PHE A 207 5.64 -3.89 -5.68
CA PHE A 207 5.54 -3.89 -4.22
C PHE A 207 4.49 -4.93 -3.83
N ASP A 208 4.74 -5.71 -2.79
CA ASP A 208 3.94 -6.75 -2.14
C ASP A 208 4.51 -8.17 -2.31
N ASP A 209 5.29 -8.45 -3.35
CA ASP A 209 5.87 -9.77 -3.65
C ASP A 209 4.78 -10.86 -3.78
N MET A 210 3.78 -10.59 -4.62
CA MET A 210 2.69 -11.54 -4.84
C MET A 210 3.19 -12.81 -5.54
N PRO A 211 2.76 -14.00 -5.15
CA PRO A 211 3.28 -15.28 -5.67
C PRO A 211 3.23 -15.45 -7.19
N ALA A 212 2.38 -14.70 -7.89
CA ALA A 212 2.28 -14.76 -9.35
C ALA A 212 3.40 -13.96 -10.07
N MET A 213 4.11 -13.10 -9.36
CA MET A 213 5.07 -12.16 -9.96
C MET A 213 6.32 -12.87 -10.47
N ASP A 214 6.72 -13.96 -9.86
CA ASP A 214 7.81 -14.84 -10.35
C ASP A 214 7.56 -15.40 -11.76
N ASN A 215 6.30 -15.44 -12.20
CA ASN A 215 5.88 -15.98 -13.48
C ASN A 215 5.65 -14.91 -14.56
N MET A 216 5.91 -13.66 -14.25
CA MET A 216 5.93 -12.60 -15.27
C MET A 216 7.14 -12.74 -16.20
N ILE A 217 7.10 -12.08 -17.33
CA ILE A 217 8.20 -12.03 -18.30
C ILE A 217 8.56 -10.57 -18.57
N PRO A 218 9.72 -10.08 -18.04
CA PRO A 218 10.58 -10.75 -17.06
C PRO A 218 9.90 -10.90 -15.70
N PRO A 219 10.40 -11.76 -14.80
CA PRO A 219 9.93 -11.83 -13.42
C PRO A 219 10.07 -10.47 -12.72
N LEU A 220 9.15 -10.16 -11.85
CA LEU A 220 9.13 -8.91 -11.11
C LEU A 220 9.75 -9.10 -9.73
#